data_c87299fedc1a9a9d9c5d915470ac2919
#
_entry.id   c87299fedc1a9a9d9c5d915470ac2919
#
_cell.length_a   1.000
_cell.length_b   1.000
_cell.length_c   1.000
_cell.angle_alpha   90.00
_cell.angle_beta   90.00
_cell.angle_gamma   90.00
#
_symmetry.space_group_name_H-M   'P 1'
#
loop_
_entity.id
_entity.type
_entity.pdbx_description
1 polymer ?
#
loop_
_entity_poly.entity_id
_entity_poly.type
_entity_poly.pdbx_seq_one_letter_code
_entity_poly.pdbx_strand_id
1 'polypeptide(L)'
;MQLVFLTALGVGGATIVGALLGFVFKNISHKFSDIVLSFAAGVMLCAAVLGLIVPAVEGGGKWGIWVAVAGIFCGAFCLNLLDKLVPHLHRLSGADQERHPSDTQKLNRVLLFVLAIAIHNLPEGIAAGVGFGTDNNEQALTIAAGIALQNIPEGMVIIGPMLAAGMKPLRTCIVATMTGVVEILGTFLGYFAVTVSAAVLPFALAFAGGTMLYVISDEMIPETHAHGEERGATYALLVGFCLMLAMAG
;
A
#
# COMPACT_ATOMS: atom_id res chain seq x y z
N MET A 1 -6.01 19.69 11.45
CA MET A 1 -7.19 19.20 10.69
C MET A 1 -7.15 19.55 9.21
N GLN A 2 -6.97 20.82 8.80
CA GLN A 2 -6.93 21.19 7.37
C GLN A 2 -5.80 20.46 6.61
N LEU A 3 -4.60 20.40 7.19
CA LEU A 3 -3.45 19.71 6.60
C LEU A 3 -3.72 18.21 6.47
N VAL A 4 -4.26 17.56 7.48
CA VAL A 4 -4.64 16.12 7.44
C VAL A 4 -5.67 15.85 6.36
N PHE A 5 -6.67 16.73 6.22
CA PHE A 5 -7.68 16.61 5.18
C PHE A 5 -7.06 16.70 3.76
N LEU A 6 -6.19 17.69 3.53
CA LEU A 6 -5.49 17.84 2.26
C LEU A 6 -4.58 16.64 1.98
N THR A 7 -3.89 16.12 3.00
CA THR A 7 -3.05 14.93 2.88
C THR A 7 -3.89 13.70 2.55
N ALA A 8 -5.01 13.48 3.23
CA ALA A 8 -5.91 12.37 2.93
C ALA A 8 -6.39 12.41 1.47
N LEU A 9 -6.79 13.60 1.00
CA LEU A 9 -7.17 13.79 -0.41
C LEU A 9 -5.99 13.59 -1.37
N GLY A 10 -4.78 13.98 -0.97
CA GLY A 10 -3.56 13.79 -1.78
C GLY A 10 -3.21 12.32 -1.94
N VAL A 11 -3.21 11.56 -0.84
CA VAL A 11 -2.87 10.14 -0.82
C VAL A 11 -3.91 9.32 -1.60
N GLY A 12 -5.19 9.39 -1.24
CA GLY A 12 -6.23 8.65 -1.95
C GLY A 12 -6.49 9.18 -3.37
N GLY A 13 -6.26 10.48 -3.60
CA GLY A 13 -6.32 11.09 -4.93
C GLY A 13 -5.21 10.58 -5.86
N ALA A 14 -4.03 10.26 -5.34
CA ALA A 14 -2.93 9.69 -6.11
C ALA A 14 -3.29 8.32 -6.69
N THR A 15 -3.93 7.45 -5.92
CA THR A 15 -4.48 6.16 -6.38
C THR A 15 -5.51 6.36 -7.49
N ILE A 16 -6.41 7.34 -7.34
CA ILE A 16 -7.41 7.66 -8.36
C ILE A 16 -6.73 8.16 -9.65
N VAL A 17 -5.73 9.03 -9.54
CA VAL A 17 -4.94 9.51 -10.69
C VAL A 17 -4.22 8.33 -11.36
N GLY A 18 -3.61 7.44 -10.57
CA GLY A 18 -3.01 6.21 -11.06
C GLY A 18 -4.00 5.36 -11.84
N ALA A 19 -5.20 5.14 -11.31
CA ALA A 19 -6.25 4.39 -11.98
C ALA A 19 -6.65 5.03 -13.33
N LEU A 20 -6.79 6.35 -13.38
CA LEU A 20 -7.08 7.06 -14.64
C LEU A 20 -5.95 6.88 -15.65
N LEU A 21 -4.68 6.93 -15.23
CA LEU A 21 -3.53 6.63 -16.09
C LEU A 21 -3.56 5.19 -16.58
N GLY A 22 -3.96 4.23 -15.74
CA GLY A 22 -4.14 2.83 -16.12
C GLY A 22 -5.16 2.63 -17.27
N PHE A 23 -6.21 3.46 -17.36
CA PHE A 23 -7.12 3.45 -18.49
C PHE A 23 -6.49 4.00 -19.78
N VAL A 24 -5.56 4.94 -19.68
CA VAL A 24 -4.80 5.47 -20.83
C VAL A 24 -3.81 4.41 -21.33
N PHE A 25 -3.12 3.73 -20.43
CA PHE A 25 -2.08 2.74 -20.73
C PHE A 25 -2.60 1.30 -20.62
N LYS A 26 -3.75 0.99 -21.22
CA LYS A 26 -4.47 -0.29 -21.09
C LYS A 26 -3.64 -1.56 -21.33
N ASN A 27 -2.58 -1.47 -22.12
CA ASN A 27 -1.71 -2.60 -22.50
C ASN A 27 -0.32 -2.46 -21.87
N ILE A 28 -0.27 -2.37 -20.55
CA ILE A 28 0.99 -2.34 -19.81
C ILE A 28 1.64 -3.73 -19.91
N SER A 29 2.91 -3.78 -20.33
CA SER A 29 3.66 -5.04 -20.35
C SER A 29 3.97 -5.48 -18.92
N HIS A 30 4.06 -6.79 -18.66
CA HIS A 30 4.47 -7.32 -17.36
C HIS A 30 5.78 -6.70 -16.89
N LYS A 31 6.78 -6.60 -17.77
CA LYS A 31 8.06 -5.96 -17.48
C LYS A 31 7.91 -4.53 -16.95
N PHE A 32 7.08 -3.71 -17.58
CA PHE A 32 6.86 -2.33 -17.11
C PHE A 32 6.12 -2.32 -15.77
N SER A 33 5.13 -3.18 -15.60
CA SER A 33 4.41 -3.36 -14.34
C SER A 33 5.35 -3.74 -13.20
N ASP A 34 6.22 -4.74 -13.41
CA ASP A 34 7.18 -5.22 -12.42
C ASP A 34 8.16 -4.11 -11.99
N ILE A 35 8.70 -3.35 -12.95
CA ILE A 35 9.60 -2.23 -12.67
C ILE A 35 8.90 -1.14 -11.85
N VAL A 36 7.68 -0.78 -12.23
CA VAL A 36 6.93 0.31 -11.60
C VAL A 36 6.45 -0.08 -10.20
N LEU A 37 5.97 -1.32 -10.01
CA LEU A 37 5.62 -1.83 -8.69
C LEU A 37 6.84 -2.04 -7.79
N SER A 38 7.97 -2.50 -8.32
CA SER A 38 9.21 -2.59 -7.54
C SER A 38 9.72 -1.23 -7.09
N PHE A 39 9.62 -0.20 -7.94
CA PHE A 39 9.91 1.17 -7.54
C PHE A 39 9.00 1.62 -6.38
N ALA A 40 7.70 1.36 -6.47
CA ALA A 40 6.75 1.65 -5.40
C ALA A 40 7.11 0.91 -4.10
N ALA A 41 7.44 -0.39 -4.18
CA ALA A 41 7.90 -1.18 -3.03
C ALA A 41 9.16 -0.59 -2.37
N GLY A 42 10.08 -0.03 -3.15
CA GLY A 42 11.26 0.65 -2.63
C GLY A 42 10.94 1.92 -1.87
N VAL A 43 10.06 2.78 -2.41
CA VAL A 43 9.57 3.99 -1.73
C VAL A 43 8.88 3.61 -0.42
N MET A 44 7.98 2.61 -0.48
CA MET A 44 7.24 2.10 0.66
C MET A 44 8.14 1.53 1.76
N LEU A 45 9.18 0.77 1.37
CA LEU A 45 10.15 0.20 2.31
C LEU A 45 10.89 1.28 3.10
N CYS A 46 11.36 2.32 2.41
CA CYS A 46 12.04 3.44 3.05
C CYS A 46 11.09 4.21 3.98
N ALA A 47 9.87 4.51 3.53
CA ALA A 47 8.85 5.19 4.33
C ALA A 47 8.47 4.39 5.58
N ALA A 48 8.30 3.08 5.47
CA ALA A 48 7.98 2.21 6.59
C ALA A 48 9.09 2.21 7.66
N VAL A 49 10.36 2.11 7.23
CA VAL A 49 11.48 2.03 8.16
C VAL A 49 11.81 3.40 8.75
N LEU A 50 12.11 4.38 7.91
CA LEU A 50 12.58 5.70 8.36
C LEU A 50 11.45 6.62 8.83
N GLY A 51 10.27 6.51 8.20
CA GLY A 51 9.15 7.36 8.52
C GLY A 51 8.31 6.89 9.70
N LEU A 52 8.24 5.58 9.94
CA LEU A 52 7.33 5.01 10.93
C LEU A 52 8.08 4.25 12.04
N ILE A 53 8.93 3.26 11.67
CA ILE A 53 9.55 2.37 12.67
C ILE A 53 10.62 3.10 13.49
N VAL A 54 11.50 3.86 12.86
CA VAL A 54 12.54 4.61 13.57
C VAL A 54 11.93 5.61 14.55
N PRO A 55 10.97 6.47 14.16
CA PRO A 55 10.27 7.35 15.10
C PRO A 55 9.52 6.60 16.22
N ALA A 56 8.98 5.41 15.94
CA ALA A 56 8.36 4.58 16.96
C ALA A 56 9.37 4.14 18.05
N VAL A 57 10.59 3.76 17.63
CA VAL A 57 11.66 3.39 18.57
C VAL A 57 12.08 4.60 19.40
N GLU A 58 12.30 5.75 18.78
CA GLU A 58 12.74 6.98 19.44
C GLU A 58 11.68 7.52 20.39
N GLY A 59 10.41 7.53 19.97
CA GLY A 59 9.28 8.03 20.75
C GLY A 59 8.86 7.12 21.92
N GLY A 60 9.22 5.85 21.89
CA GLY A 60 8.86 4.87 22.92
C GLY A 60 9.73 4.89 24.20
N GLY A 61 10.70 5.81 24.32
CA GLY A 61 11.57 5.96 25.50
C GLY A 61 12.37 4.70 25.81
N LYS A 62 12.47 4.32 27.09
CA LYS A 62 13.26 3.14 27.53
C LYS A 62 12.77 1.81 26.92
N TRP A 63 11.52 1.74 26.56
CA TRP A 63 10.87 0.54 26.01
C TRP A 63 10.63 0.64 24.50
N GLY A 64 11.10 1.71 23.85
CA GLY A 64 10.81 2.04 22.45
C GLY A 64 11.09 0.88 21.51
N ILE A 65 12.24 0.20 21.62
CA ILE A 65 12.57 -0.96 20.79
C ILE A 65 11.55 -2.11 20.96
N TRP A 66 11.12 -2.38 22.20
CA TRP A 66 10.18 -3.46 22.48
C TRP A 66 8.75 -3.12 22.04
N VAL A 67 8.35 -1.85 22.20
CA VAL A 67 7.08 -1.33 21.68
C VAL A 67 7.06 -1.41 20.15
N ALA A 68 8.15 -1.02 19.50
CA ALA A 68 8.29 -1.12 18.06
C ALA A 68 8.24 -2.57 17.57
N VAL A 69 8.97 -3.48 18.20
CA VAL A 69 8.93 -4.93 17.89
C VAL A 69 7.51 -5.47 18.03
N ALA A 70 6.83 -5.17 19.15
CA ALA A 70 5.45 -5.60 19.36
C ALA A 70 4.50 -5.02 18.28
N GLY A 71 4.64 -3.72 17.97
CA GLY A 71 3.84 -3.07 16.96
C GLY A 71 4.02 -3.71 15.57
N ILE A 72 5.26 -3.92 15.14
CA ILE A 72 5.59 -4.56 13.85
C ILE A 72 4.93 -5.94 13.74
N PHE A 73 5.13 -6.81 14.73
CA PHE A 73 4.53 -8.15 14.69
C PHE A 73 3.00 -8.12 14.78
N CYS A 74 2.42 -7.22 15.57
CA CYS A 74 0.96 -7.05 15.61
C CYS A 74 0.42 -6.58 14.28
N GLY A 75 1.08 -5.63 13.60
CA GLY A 75 0.69 -5.14 12.29
C GLY A 75 0.76 -6.24 11.23
N ALA A 76 1.90 -6.94 11.14
CA ALA A 76 2.09 -8.05 10.23
C ALA A 76 1.06 -9.19 10.49
N PHE A 77 0.82 -9.53 11.76
CA PHE A 77 -0.15 -10.55 12.12
C PHE A 77 -1.59 -10.13 11.77
N CYS A 78 -1.94 -8.87 12.03
CA CYS A 78 -3.26 -8.32 11.68
C CYS A 78 -3.50 -8.44 10.18
N LEU A 79 -2.53 -8.05 9.36
CA LEU A 79 -2.65 -8.14 7.91
C LEU A 79 -2.71 -9.61 7.44
N ASN A 80 -1.85 -10.47 7.96
CA ASN A 80 -1.90 -11.91 7.67
C ASN A 80 -3.26 -12.55 8.03
N LEU A 81 -3.91 -12.07 9.10
CA LEU A 81 -5.25 -12.52 9.47
C LEU A 81 -6.30 -12.00 8.48
N LEU A 82 -6.21 -10.74 8.07
CA LEU A 82 -7.10 -10.16 7.07
C LEU A 82 -6.97 -10.90 5.73
N ASP A 83 -5.75 -11.20 5.29
CA ASP A 83 -5.49 -11.96 4.08
C ASP A 83 -6.07 -13.38 4.12
N LYS A 84 -6.02 -14.03 5.28
CA LYS A 84 -6.64 -15.35 5.45
C LYS A 84 -8.17 -15.31 5.41
N LEU A 85 -8.76 -14.20 5.81
CA LEU A 85 -10.21 -13.99 5.73
C LEU A 85 -10.66 -13.71 4.28
N VAL A 86 -9.74 -13.18 3.46
CA VAL A 86 -9.95 -12.98 2.02
C VAL A 86 -9.24 -14.13 1.30
N PRO A 87 -9.95 -15.03 0.61
CA PRO A 87 -9.32 -16.14 -0.11
C PRO A 87 -8.29 -15.63 -1.11
N HIS A 88 -7.04 -16.05 -0.93
CA HIS A 88 -5.86 -15.52 -1.61
C HIS A 88 -5.94 -15.45 -3.12
N LEU A 89 -5.41 -14.36 -3.67
CA LEU A 89 -5.05 -14.14 -5.08
C LEU A 89 -4.08 -15.20 -5.64
N HIS A 90 -3.26 -15.85 -4.82
CA HIS A 90 -2.32 -16.89 -5.25
C HIS A 90 -2.96 -18.06 -6.00
N ARG A 91 -4.27 -18.26 -5.87
CA ARG A 91 -5.02 -19.19 -6.74
C ARG A 91 -5.44 -18.57 -8.07
N LEU A 92 -5.20 -17.29 -8.28
CA LEU A 92 -5.59 -16.55 -9.50
C LEU A 92 -4.49 -16.50 -10.55
N SER A 93 -3.23 -16.64 -10.15
CA SER A 93 -2.07 -16.54 -11.04
C SER A 93 -1.73 -17.81 -11.83
N GLY A 94 -2.63 -18.81 -11.93
CA GLY A 94 -2.48 -19.64 -13.10
C GLY A 94 -2.31 -21.15 -12.96
N ALA A 95 -2.64 -21.78 -11.85
CA ALA A 95 -2.46 -23.22 -11.71
C ALA A 95 -3.64 -24.11 -12.19
N ASP A 96 -4.81 -23.54 -12.53
CA ASP A 96 -5.97 -24.32 -12.98
C ASP A 96 -6.60 -23.79 -14.27
N GLN A 97 -5.86 -23.91 -15.39
CA GLN A 97 -6.31 -23.46 -16.72
C GLN A 97 -7.28 -24.41 -17.46
N GLU A 98 -7.83 -25.45 -16.85
CA GLU A 98 -8.59 -26.46 -17.59
C GLU A 98 -10.11 -26.49 -17.39
N ARG A 99 -10.72 -25.48 -16.78
CA ARG A 99 -12.20 -25.39 -16.78
C ARG A 99 -12.64 -23.98 -17.11
N HIS A 100 -13.44 -23.83 -18.15
CA HIS A 100 -14.12 -22.56 -18.46
C HIS A 100 -14.93 -22.09 -17.25
N PRO A 101 -14.47 -21.05 -16.51
CA PRO A 101 -15.19 -20.60 -15.34
C PRO A 101 -16.51 -19.96 -15.78
N SER A 102 -17.58 -20.23 -15.03
CA SER A 102 -18.85 -19.51 -15.19
C SER A 102 -18.60 -17.99 -14.96
N ASP A 103 -19.43 -17.14 -15.55
CA ASP A 103 -19.31 -15.68 -15.38
C ASP A 103 -19.35 -15.25 -13.91
N THR A 104 -20.05 -16.00 -13.06
CA THR A 104 -20.09 -15.80 -11.60
C THR A 104 -18.75 -16.06 -10.93
N GLN A 105 -17.97 -17.07 -11.39
CA GLN A 105 -16.64 -17.37 -10.84
C GLN A 105 -15.62 -16.29 -11.22
N LYS A 106 -15.70 -15.76 -12.44
CA LYS A 106 -14.85 -14.63 -12.87
C LYS A 106 -15.13 -13.38 -12.04
N LEU A 107 -16.40 -13.08 -11.81
CA LEU A 107 -16.81 -11.93 -11.00
C LEU A 107 -16.32 -12.06 -9.55
N ASN A 108 -16.44 -13.23 -8.94
CA ASN A 108 -15.97 -13.47 -7.58
C ASN A 108 -14.45 -13.29 -7.46
N ARG A 109 -13.67 -13.74 -8.45
CA ARG A 109 -12.23 -13.52 -8.51
C ARG A 109 -11.87 -12.03 -8.54
N VAL A 110 -12.57 -11.25 -9.37
CA VAL A 110 -12.36 -9.80 -9.44
C VAL A 110 -12.69 -9.11 -8.14
N LEU A 111 -13.79 -9.50 -7.47
CA LEU A 111 -14.15 -8.94 -6.18
C LEU A 111 -13.11 -9.25 -5.09
N LEU A 112 -12.55 -10.45 -5.09
CA LEU A 112 -11.47 -10.84 -4.17
C LEU A 112 -10.19 -10.02 -4.45
N PHE A 113 -9.83 -9.83 -5.71
CA PHE A 113 -8.70 -8.98 -6.09
C PHE A 113 -8.86 -7.54 -5.61
N VAL A 114 -10.04 -6.96 -5.81
CA VAL A 114 -10.35 -5.60 -5.33
C VAL A 114 -10.29 -5.51 -3.80
N LEU A 115 -10.79 -6.52 -3.12
CA LEU A 115 -10.79 -6.55 -1.66
C LEU A 115 -9.37 -6.66 -1.11
N ALA A 116 -8.50 -7.45 -1.76
CA ALA A 116 -7.09 -7.53 -1.41
C ALA A 116 -6.42 -6.14 -1.52
N ILE A 117 -6.60 -5.44 -2.65
CA ILE A 117 -6.07 -4.08 -2.83
C ILE A 117 -6.61 -3.12 -1.76
N ALA A 118 -7.90 -3.17 -1.44
CA ALA A 118 -8.48 -2.33 -0.40
C ALA A 118 -7.88 -2.61 0.99
N ILE A 119 -7.49 -3.87 1.25
CA ILE A 119 -6.80 -4.27 2.48
C ILE A 119 -5.39 -3.66 2.54
N HIS A 120 -4.68 -3.54 1.41
CA HIS A 120 -3.36 -2.89 1.35
C HIS A 120 -3.46 -1.38 1.51
N ASN A 121 -4.41 -0.75 0.86
CA ASN A 121 -4.59 0.69 0.88
C ASN A 121 -5.01 1.23 2.27
N LEU A 122 -5.69 0.42 3.10
CA LEU A 122 -6.08 0.84 4.45
C LEU A 122 -4.87 1.10 5.37
N PRO A 123 -3.88 0.18 5.50
CA PRO A 123 -2.63 0.44 6.23
C PRO A 123 -1.84 1.65 5.74
N GLU A 124 -1.81 1.90 4.44
CA GLU A 124 -1.13 3.05 3.85
C GLU A 124 -1.79 4.37 4.27
N GLY A 125 -3.11 4.42 4.19
CA GLY A 125 -3.86 5.55 4.73
C GLY A 125 -3.59 5.74 6.23
N ILE A 126 -3.66 4.67 7.04
CA ILE A 126 -3.36 4.73 8.48
C ILE A 126 -1.95 5.28 8.71
N ALA A 127 -0.94 4.82 7.96
CA ALA A 127 0.43 5.30 8.05
C ALA A 127 0.54 6.81 7.80
N ALA A 128 -0.11 7.31 6.75
CA ALA A 128 -0.18 8.74 6.45
C ALA A 128 -0.83 9.54 7.59
N GLY A 129 -1.88 9.00 8.22
CA GLY A 129 -2.60 9.65 9.32
C GLY A 129 -1.83 9.65 10.64
N VAL A 130 -1.20 8.51 10.99
CA VAL A 130 -0.43 8.34 12.23
C VAL A 130 0.79 9.27 12.25
N GLY A 131 1.41 9.56 11.10
CA GLY A 131 2.51 10.49 10.98
C GLY A 131 2.22 11.87 11.58
N PHE A 132 0.96 12.34 11.51
CA PHE A 132 0.53 13.61 12.13
C PHE A 132 0.36 13.56 13.66
N GLY A 133 0.59 12.43 14.28
CA GLY A 133 0.68 12.31 15.74
C GLY A 133 2.02 12.78 16.30
N THR A 134 3.04 12.93 15.46
CA THR A 134 4.33 13.55 15.82
C THR A 134 4.19 15.07 15.78
N ASP A 135 5.04 15.78 16.54
CA ASP A 135 5.10 17.24 16.47
C ASP A 135 5.78 17.75 15.18
N ASN A 136 6.19 16.85 14.29
CA ASN A 136 6.91 17.15 13.05
C ASN A 136 5.99 16.98 11.83
N ASN A 137 5.28 18.06 11.48
CA ASN A 137 4.43 18.06 10.29
C ASN A 137 5.21 17.90 8.97
N GLU A 138 6.47 18.30 8.91
CA GLU A 138 7.31 18.16 7.72
C GLU A 138 7.61 16.69 7.44
N GLN A 139 7.97 15.94 8.47
CA GLN A 139 8.15 14.49 8.38
C GLN A 139 6.86 13.78 7.99
N ALA A 140 5.71 14.16 8.60
CA ALA A 140 4.41 13.61 8.24
C ALA A 140 4.07 13.83 6.76
N LEU A 141 4.33 15.03 6.23
CA LEU A 141 4.12 15.35 4.83
C LEU A 141 5.07 14.59 3.90
N THR A 142 6.32 14.40 4.30
CA THR A 142 7.30 13.61 3.54
C THR A 142 6.84 12.15 3.40
N ILE A 143 6.38 11.54 4.50
CA ILE A 143 5.82 10.18 4.48
C ILE A 143 4.60 10.12 3.56
N ALA A 144 3.67 11.05 3.72
CA ALA A 144 2.46 11.11 2.92
C ALA A 144 2.77 11.34 1.42
N ALA A 145 3.77 12.16 1.09
CA ALA A 145 4.23 12.37 -0.28
C ALA A 145 4.84 11.08 -0.87
N GLY A 146 5.61 10.34 -0.09
CA GLY A 146 6.12 9.02 -0.49
C GLY A 146 4.98 8.03 -0.77
N ILE A 147 3.99 7.96 0.12
CA ILE A 147 2.80 7.11 -0.06
C ILE A 147 2.03 7.56 -1.32
N ALA A 148 1.77 8.85 -1.50
CA ALA A 148 1.11 9.34 -2.70
C ALA A 148 1.88 9.02 -3.99
N LEU A 149 3.22 9.08 -3.95
CA LEU A 149 4.07 8.75 -5.09
C LEU A 149 3.96 7.28 -5.50
N GLN A 150 3.93 6.35 -4.55
CA GLN A 150 3.77 4.92 -4.81
C GLN A 150 2.35 4.54 -5.24
N ASN A 151 1.33 5.23 -4.75
CA ASN A 151 -0.07 4.98 -5.06
C ASN A 151 -0.41 5.23 -6.54
N ILE A 152 0.31 6.13 -7.22
CA ILE A 152 0.12 6.34 -8.66
C ILE A 152 0.44 5.08 -9.46
N PRO A 153 1.64 4.46 -9.36
CA PRO A 153 1.93 3.16 -9.92
C PRO A 153 0.91 2.07 -9.57
N GLU A 154 0.58 1.94 -8.30
CA GLU A 154 -0.32 0.89 -7.83
C GLU A 154 -1.72 1.03 -8.41
N GLY A 155 -2.30 2.23 -8.36
CA GLY A 155 -3.58 2.52 -9.00
C GLY A 155 -3.58 2.26 -10.50
N MET A 156 -2.45 2.49 -11.18
CA MET A 156 -2.33 2.26 -12.62
C MET A 156 -2.35 0.76 -12.97
N VAL A 157 -1.64 -0.06 -12.22
CA VAL A 157 -1.42 -1.48 -12.55
C VAL A 157 -2.69 -2.32 -12.32
N ILE A 158 -3.58 -1.94 -11.41
CA ILE A 158 -4.81 -2.70 -11.12
C ILE A 158 -5.84 -2.69 -12.25
N ILE A 159 -5.80 -1.70 -13.15
CA ILE A 159 -6.81 -1.54 -14.21
C ILE A 159 -6.75 -2.66 -15.23
N GLY A 160 -5.56 -3.04 -15.67
CA GLY A 160 -5.34 -4.09 -16.66
C GLY A 160 -5.98 -5.44 -16.28
N PRO A 161 -5.66 -6.01 -15.13
CA PRO A 161 -6.26 -7.26 -14.65
C PRO A 161 -7.77 -7.22 -14.50
N MET A 162 -8.35 -6.10 -14.05
CA MET A 162 -9.80 -5.95 -13.94
C MET A 162 -10.50 -5.98 -15.30
N LEU A 163 -9.95 -5.27 -16.28
CA LEU A 163 -10.50 -5.26 -17.65
C LEU A 163 -10.32 -6.65 -18.30
N ALA A 164 -9.17 -7.30 -18.13
CA ALA A 164 -8.90 -8.64 -18.62
C ALA A 164 -9.84 -9.70 -18.02
N ALA A 165 -10.27 -9.51 -16.76
CA ALA A 165 -11.28 -10.33 -16.12
C ALA A 165 -12.72 -10.07 -16.60
N GLY A 166 -12.91 -9.15 -17.56
CA GLY A 166 -14.19 -8.85 -18.19
C GLY A 166 -15.04 -7.80 -17.46
N MET A 167 -14.46 -7.04 -16.52
CA MET A 167 -15.16 -5.91 -15.91
C MET A 167 -15.43 -4.80 -16.92
N LYS A 168 -16.60 -4.20 -16.82
CA LYS A 168 -16.93 -3.00 -17.63
C LYS A 168 -16.07 -1.82 -17.17
N PRO A 169 -15.57 -0.95 -18.08
CA PRO A 169 -14.69 0.17 -17.75
C PRO A 169 -15.24 1.08 -16.64
N LEU A 170 -16.53 1.42 -16.69
CA LEU A 170 -17.15 2.24 -15.64
C LEU A 170 -17.09 1.56 -14.26
N ARG A 171 -17.36 0.26 -14.19
CA ARG A 171 -17.29 -0.49 -12.93
C ARG A 171 -15.85 -0.59 -12.42
N THR A 172 -14.90 -0.81 -13.32
CA THR A 172 -13.46 -0.80 -12.98
C THR A 172 -13.04 0.56 -12.41
N CYS A 173 -13.48 1.66 -13.03
CA CYS A 173 -13.21 3.00 -12.54
C CYS A 173 -13.79 3.25 -11.15
N ILE A 174 -15.05 2.88 -10.90
CA ILE A 174 -15.71 3.03 -9.60
C ILE A 174 -14.96 2.23 -8.53
N VAL A 175 -14.61 0.99 -8.83
CA VAL A 175 -13.92 0.11 -7.89
C VAL A 175 -12.52 0.66 -7.56
N ALA A 176 -11.73 1.05 -8.56
CA ALA A 176 -10.43 1.67 -8.35
C ALA A 176 -10.52 3.00 -7.57
N THR A 177 -11.56 3.80 -7.79
CA THR A 177 -11.82 5.00 -6.98
C THR A 177 -12.13 4.64 -5.52
N MET A 178 -12.85 3.56 -5.28
CA MET A 178 -13.18 3.12 -3.93
C MET A 178 -11.94 2.69 -3.14
N THR A 179 -10.90 2.13 -3.77
CA THR A 179 -9.64 1.82 -3.07
C THR A 179 -8.96 3.10 -2.58
N GLY A 180 -8.93 4.17 -3.37
CA GLY A 180 -8.44 5.49 -2.91
C GLY A 180 -9.30 6.10 -1.79
N VAL A 181 -10.62 5.85 -1.77
CA VAL A 181 -11.48 6.28 -0.64
C VAL A 181 -11.12 5.53 0.65
N VAL A 182 -10.74 4.25 0.57
CA VAL A 182 -10.26 3.48 1.73
C VAL A 182 -9.01 4.12 2.35
N GLU A 183 -8.08 4.62 1.54
CA GLU A 183 -6.90 5.36 2.02
C GLU A 183 -7.28 6.65 2.74
N ILE A 184 -8.23 7.41 2.19
CA ILE A 184 -8.75 8.63 2.85
C ILE A 184 -9.32 8.28 4.22
N LEU A 185 -10.13 7.24 4.32
CA LEU A 185 -10.69 6.76 5.59
C LEU A 185 -9.58 6.27 6.53
N GLY A 186 -8.59 5.54 6.02
CA GLY A 186 -7.41 5.11 6.76
C GLY A 186 -6.63 6.28 7.35
N THR A 187 -6.43 7.36 6.59
CA THR A 187 -5.72 8.57 7.05
C THR A 187 -6.44 9.20 8.24
N PHE A 188 -7.76 9.32 8.18
CA PHE A 188 -8.53 9.82 9.33
C PHE A 188 -8.48 8.87 10.52
N LEU A 189 -8.59 7.56 10.31
CA LEU A 189 -8.49 6.57 11.38
C LEU A 189 -7.13 6.65 12.08
N GLY A 190 -6.03 6.72 11.32
CA GLY A 190 -4.67 6.85 11.86
C GLY A 190 -4.52 8.13 12.67
N TYR A 191 -4.95 9.27 12.13
CA TYR A 191 -4.90 10.56 12.80
C TYR A 191 -5.69 10.56 14.11
N PHE A 192 -6.95 10.09 14.09
CA PHE A 192 -7.77 10.06 15.31
C PHE A 192 -7.23 9.08 16.35
N ALA A 193 -6.69 7.94 15.95
CA ALA A 193 -6.10 6.98 16.88
C ALA A 193 -4.99 7.62 17.73
N VAL A 194 -4.11 8.42 17.11
CA VAL A 194 -2.98 9.05 17.82
C VAL A 194 -3.38 10.33 18.56
N THR A 195 -4.43 11.04 18.12
CA THR A 195 -4.95 12.21 18.85
C THR A 195 -5.67 11.85 20.13
N VAL A 196 -6.23 10.64 20.25
CA VAL A 196 -6.88 10.16 21.48
C VAL A 196 -5.87 9.93 22.59
N SER A 197 -4.67 9.45 22.29
CA SER A 197 -3.63 9.21 23.28
C SER A 197 -2.23 9.23 22.66
N ALA A 198 -1.41 10.20 23.06
CA ALA A 198 -0.01 10.26 22.63
C ALA A 198 0.81 9.02 23.06
N ALA A 199 0.40 8.32 24.13
CA ALA A 199 1.05 7.09 24.56
C ALA A 199 0.90 5.93 23.56
N VAL A 200 -0.11 5.97 22.70
CA VAL A 200 -0.36 4.96 21.66
C VAL A 200 0.50 5.21 20.42
N LEU A 201 1.00 6.43 20.23
CA LEU A 201 1.70 6.85 19.01
C LEU A 201 2.86 5.93 18.62
N PRO A 202 3.83 5.57 19.52
CA PRO A 202 4.94 4.69 19.13
C PRO A 202 4.47 3.32 18.64
N PHE A 203 3.47 2.75 19.32
CA PHE A 203 2.89 1.48 18.91
C PHE A 203 2.16 1.60 17.56
N ALA A 204 1.37 2.65 17.35
CA ALA A 204 0.60 2.87 16.13
C ALA A 204 1.52 3.08 14.90
N LEU A 205 2.61 3.85 15.06
CA LEU A 205 3.65 4.02 14.04
C LEU A 205 4.28 2.66 13.68
N ALA A 206 4.72 1.89 14.68
CA ALA A 206 5.33 0.58 14.45
C ALA A 206 4.34 -0.43 13.86
N PHE A 207 3.07 -0.38 14.27
CA PHE A 207 2.00 -1.20 13.71
C PHE A 207 1.82 -0.91 12.21
N ALA A 208 1.68 0.36 11.84
CA ALA A 208 1.56 0.76 10.42
C ALA A 208 2.82 0.37 9.62
N GLY A 209 4.02 0.60 10.16
CA GLY A 209 5.26 0.14 9.53
C GLY A 209 5.32 -1.37 9.35
N GLY A 210 4.83 -2.14 10.33
CA GLY A 210 4.76 -3.60 10.27
C GLY A 210 3.80 -4.13 9.22
N THR A 211 2.63 -3.51 9.04
CA THR A 211 1.69 -3.86 7.96
C THR A 211 2.32 -3.59 6.59
N MET A 212 2.99 -2.44 6.42
CA MET A 212 3.68 -2.12 5.17
C MET A 212 4.82 -3.10 4.86
N LEU A 213 5.65 -3.46 5.85
CA LEU A 213 6.70 -4.48 5.67
C LEU A 213 6.14 -5.84 5.26
N TYR A 214 4.97 -6.22 5.80
CA TYR A 214 4.31 -7.46 5.42
C TYR A 214 3.92 -7.45 3.95
N VAL A 215 3.21 -6.41 3.48
CA VAL A 215 2.81 -6.25 2.07
C VAL A 215 4.02 -6.31 1.13
N ILE A 216 5.07 -5.55 1.45
CA ILE A 216 6.28 -5.52 0.62
C ILE A 216 6.90 -6.92 0.48
N SER A 217 7.01 -7.65 1.60
CA SER A 217 7.71 -8.93 1.65
C SER A 217 6.91 -10.10 1.11
N ASP A 218 5.60 -10.13 1.41
CA ASP A 218 4.73 -11.26 1.07
C ASP A 218 4.12 -11.15 -0.32
N GLU A 219 3.97 -9.92 -0.82
CA GLU A 219 3.24 -9.67 -2.06
C GLU A 219 4.05 -8.91 -3.11
N MET A 220 4.52 -7.69 -2.83
CA MET A 220 5.10 -6.83 -3.86
C MET A 220 6.41 -7.40 -4.42
N ILE A 221 7.34 -7.81 -3.55
CA ILE A 221 8.63 -8.37 -4.01
C ILE A 221 8.41 -9.69 -4.75
N PRO A 222 7.65 -10.69 -4.24
CA PRO A 222 7.41 -11.92 -4.97
C PRO A 222 6.74 -11.68 -6.33
N GLU A 223 5.71 -10.84 -6.39
CA GLU A 223 4.98 -10.54 -7.63
C GLU A 223 5.90 -9.95 -8.69
N THR A 224 6.68 -8.92 -8.33
CA THR A 224 7.55 -8.22 -9.28
C THR A 224 8.77 -9.03 -9.73
N HIS A 225 9.07 -10.14 -9.07
CA HIS A 225 10.17 -11.05 -9.40
C HIS A 225 9.68 -12.36 -10.06
N ALA A 226 8.38 -12.51 -10.34
CA ALA A 226 7.82 -13.75 -10.88
C ALA A 226 7.92 -13.88 -12.41
N HIS A 227 8.22 -12.81 -13.16
CA HIS A 227 8.06 -12.75 -14.60
C HIS A 227 9.40 -12.71 -15.40
N GLY A 228 10.54 -12.99 -14.75
CA GLY A 228 11.86 -13.12 -15.41
C GLY A 228 12.64 -11.81 -15.57
N GLU A 229 12.21 -10.72 -14.94
CA GLU A 229 12.89 -9.41 -14.96
C GLU A 229 13.47 -9.05 -13.58
N GLU A 230 13.89 -10.03 -12.78
CA GLU A 230 14.28 -9.89 -11.37
C GLU A 230 15.35 -8.82 -11.16
N ARG A 231 16.32 -8.70 -12.08
CA ARG A 231 17.38 -7.68 -11.98
C ARG A 231 16.84 -6.28 -12.19
N GLY A 232 15.95 -6.08 -13.16
CA GLY A 232 15.28 -4.80 -13.42
C GLY A 232 14.43 -4.36 -12.24
N ALA A 233 13.63 -5.28 -11.69
CA ALA A 233 12.81 -5.11 -10.51
C ALA A 233 13.68 -4.71 -9.29
N THR A 234 14.77 -5.43 -9.02
CA THR A 234 15.68 -5.12 -7.92
C THR A 234 16.28 -3.70 -8.02
N TYR A 235 16.75 -3.29 -9.21
CA TYR A 235 17.28 -1.93 -9.37
C TYR A 235 16.18 -0.87 -9.25
N ALA A 236 14.98 -1.11 -9.73
CA ALA A 236 13.84 -0.21 -9.57
C ALA A 236 13.47 -0.01 -8.09
N LEU A 237 13.46 -1.09 -7.30
CA LEU A 237 13.26 -1.03 -5.85
C LEU A 237 14.33 -0.16 -5.19
N LEU A 238 15.62 -0.37 -5.52
CA LEU A 238 16.70 0.45 -4.97
C LEU A 238 16.57 1.93 -5.36
N VAL A 239 16.15 2.24 -6.58
CA VAL A 239 15.89 3.63 -7.01
C VAL A 239 14.76 4.25 -6.20
N GLY A 240 13.64 3.53 -6.01
CA GLY A 240 12.52 3.99 -5.20
C GLY A 240 12.93 4.25 -3.74
N PHE A 241 13.68 3.31 -3.16
CA PHE A 241 14.23 3.45 -1.81
C PHE A 241 15.12 4.69 -1.68
N CYS A 242 16.08 4.87 -2.60
CA CYS A 242 17.00 6.01 -2.58
C CYS A 242 16.27 7.35 -2.80
N LEU A 243 15.24 7.37 -3.66
CA LEU A 243 14.45 8.58 -3.86
C LEU A 243 13.73 8.98 -2.56
N MET A 244 13.07 8.04 -1.90
CA MET A 244 12.39 8.32 -0.64
C MET A 244 13.38 8.69 0.47
N LEU A 245 14.55 8.05 0.51
CA LEU A 245 15.64 8.41 1.42
C LEU A 245 16.08 9.86 1.23
N ALA A 246 16.23 10.30 -0.03
CA ALA A 246 16.60 11.67 -0.34
C ALA A 246 15.49 12.69 -0.02
N MET A 247 14.23 12.27 0.00
CA MET A 247 13.10 13.10 0.43
C MET A 247 13.02 13.22 1.97
N ALA A 248 13.50 12.21 2.69
CA ALA A 248 13.43 12.13 4.15
C ALA A 248 14.65 12.75 4.86
N GLY A 249 15.76 12.99 4.15
CA GLY A 249 16.99 13.62 4.66
C GLY A 249 17.03 15.10 4.38
#